data_21a193a645f7ec4aa9069a0cb8143cc8
#
_entry.id   21a193a645f7ec4aa9069a0cb8143cc8
#
_cell.length_a   1.000
_cell.length_b   1.000
_cell.length_c   1.000
_cell.angle_alpha   90.00
_cell.angle_beta   90.00
_cell.angle_gamma   90.00
#
_symmetry.space_group_name_H-M   'P 1'
#
loop_
_entity.id
_entity.type
_entity.pdbx_description
1 polymer ?
#
loop_
_entity_poly.entity_id
_entity_poly.type
_entity_poly.pdbx_seq_one_letter_code
_entity_poly.pdbx_strand_id
1 'polypeptide(L)'
;MKRACLLALILALLLGAGGCALRLDRAEPVPPPQEELGPAPVDPDPAPVDPDPAPVDPDPAPVQPDPAPPTGEDLLKARAQEIMAGMTLEEKIGQMFFARRPASDTAEKMAEYQLGGYLLFLRDFQTAGGGWLTAEQLAASLEGDRAEAKIAPFFGVDEEGGTVARASRNPNLFSGGRAPSPRSVAEAGGEAALAEETFAKNSTLLLHGINVNFAPVADVATDPAAFMYQRAVGESAEETARLVETMVAWMKQCRVNGELRQIGVVLKHFPGYGNCGDTHTGAITDDRPYEQFEQEDFLPFAAGIAAGADAVLVSHNTVTCMDPDLPASLSPEVHRILREELGFDGVIMTDDLAMGAVTAYDVSGEAAVLAIAAGNDMLVTTDFEGQIAQVALALEDGTLTEQRLDESVLRILLWKLRLGVIE
;
A
#
# COMPACT_ATOMS: atom_id res chain seq x y z
N MET A 1 6.38 -54.48 -16.55
CA MET A 1 5.50 -55.64 -16.99
C MET A 1 4.07 -55.23 -16.67
N LYS A 2 3.23 -55.26 -17.72
CA LYS A 2 1.74 -55.30 -17.80
C LYS A 2 1.02 -54.08 -17.20
N ARG A 3 0.55 -53.06 -18.03
CA ARG A 3 -0.62 -53.11 -18.94
C ARG A 3 -1.91 -53.27 -18.15
N ALA A 4 -2.93 -52.52 -18.27
CA ALA A 4 -3.60 -51.70 -19.22
C ALA A 4 -5.11 -51.85 -18.99
N CYS A 5 -5.87 -50.84 -19.39
CA CYS A 5 -7.27 -50.91 -19.79
C CYS A 5 -8.37 -50.99 -18.71
N LEU A 6 -9.23 -50.03 -18.66
CA LEU A 6 -10.54 -50.16 -19.24
C LEU A 6 -11.19 -48.78 -19.51
N LEU A 7 -11.37 -48.54 -20.83
CA LEU A 7 -12.32 -47.60 -21.42
C LEU A 7 -13.65 -48.33 -21.51
N ALA A 8 -14.70 -47.55 -21.52
CA ALA A 8 -15.90 -47.73 -22.28
C ALA A 8 -17.22 -47.86 -21.53
N LEU A 9 -18.11 -47.09 -22.03
CA LEU A 9 -19.53 -47.22 -22.36
C LEU A 9 -20.47 -46.80 -21.23
N ILE A 10 -21.47 -45.97 -21.45
CA ILE A 10 -22.54 -46.04 -22.47
C ILE A 10 -23.24 -44.72 -22.61
N LEU A 11 -23.48 -44.41 -23.85
CA LEU A 11 -24.37 -43.46 -24.51
C LEU A 11 -25.84 -43.89 -24.40
N ALA A 12 -26.75 -42.92 -24.36
CA ALA A 12 -28.16 -42.96 -24.80
C ALA A 12 -29.23 -43.40 -23.79
N LEU A 13 -30.12 -42.46 -23.52
CA LEU A 13 -31.54 -42.64 -23.87
C LEU A 13 -32.24 -41.28 -23.96
N LEU A 14 -32.63 -40.96 -25.18
CA LEU A 14 -33.55 -39.90 -25.59
C LEU A 14 -34.99 -40.34 -25.32
N LEU A 15 -35.88 -39.34 -25.23
CA LEU A 15 -37.32 -39.32 -25.53
C LEU A 15 -38.26 -39.20 -24.32
N GLY A 16 -39.03 -38.11 -24.38
CA GLY A 16 -40.38 -38.07 -23.82
C GLY A 16 -40.81 -36.69 -23.32
N ALA A 17 -41.06 -35.78 -24.21
CA ALA A 17 -42.35 -35.12 -24.49
C ALA A 17 -43.10 -34.47 -23.31
N GLY A 18 -43.44 -33.20 -23.45
CA GLY A 18 -44.54 -32.56 -22.74
C GLY A 18 -44.36 -31.06 -22.62
N GLY A 19 -44.72 -30.33 -23.68
CA GLY A 19 -44.70 -28.88 -23.71
C GLY A 19 -45.76 -28.23 -22.81
N CYS A 20 -45.41 -27.10 -22.27
CA CYS A 20 -46.37 -26.05 -21.98
C CYS A 20 -45.67 -24.70 -22.16
N ALA A 21 -45.82 -24.15 -23.36
CA ALA A 21 -45.41 -22.78 -23.62
C ALA A 21 -46.48 -21.85 -23.06
N LEU A 22 -46.16 -21.16 -21.98
CA LEU A 22 -46.91 -19.99 -21.54
C LEU A 22 -46.44 -18.79 -22.39
N ARG A 23 -47.26 -18.43 -23.36
CA ARG A 23 -47.20 -17.16 -24.05
C ARG A 23 -47.59 -16.06 -23.09
N LEU A 24 -46.64 -15.18 -22.76
CA LEU A 24 -46.96 -13.88 -22.20
C LEU A 24 -47.33 -12.95 -23.38
N ASP A 25 -48.62 -12.67 -23.49
CA ASP A 25 -49.15 -11.62 -24.36
C ASP A 25 -48.58 -10.26 -23.94
N ARG A 26 -47.87 -9.63 -24.86
CA ARG A 26 -47.54 -8.21 -24.80
C ARG A 26 -48.83 -7.42 -24.98
N ALA A 27 -49.27 -6.74 -23.94
CA ALA A 27 -50.31 -5.72 -24.05
C ALA A 27 -49.74 -4.54 -24.87
N GLU A 28 -50.42 -4.21 -25.96
CA GLU A 28 -50.20 -2.97 -26.70
C GLU A 28 -50.62 -1.75 -25.90
N PRO A 29 -49.91 -0.62 -25.99
CA PRO A 29 -50.29 0.60 -25.30
C PRO A 29 -51.55 1.24 -25.92
N VAL A 30 -52.54 1.47 -25.09
CA VAL A 30 -53.76 2.19 -25.46
C VAL A 30 -53.39 3.67 -25.71
N PRO A 31 -53.83 4.25 -26.87
CA PRO A 31 -53.61 5.67 -27.14
C PRO A 31 -54.48 6.54 -26.21
N PRO A 32 -53.98 7.74 -25.80
CA PRO A 32 -54.74 8.65 -25.00
C PRO A 32 -55.95 9.21 -25.76
N PRO A 33 -57.05 9.58 -25.04
CA PRO A 33 -58.24 10.12 -25.65
C PRO A 33 -57.97 11.47 -26.32
N GLN A 34 -58.51 11.65 -27.53
CA GLN A 34 -58.49 12.91 -28.27
C GLN A 34 -59.43 13.92 -27.54
N GLU A 35 -58.91 15.04 -27.12
CA GLU A 35 -59.68 16.19 -26.70
C GLU A 35 -60.32 16.86 -27.93
N GLU A 36 -61.64 17.04 -27.87
CA GLU A 36 -62.40 17.77 -28.90
C GLU A 36 -61.99 19.26 -28.85
N LEU A 37 -61.56 19.75 -30.00
CA LEU A 37 -61.28 21.16 -30.25
C LEU A 37 -62.61 21.96 -30.21
N GLY A 38 -62.79 22.75 -29.16
CA GLY A 38 -63.82 23.80 -29.13
C GLY A 38 -63.48 24.96 -30.09
N PRO A 39 -64.45 25.78 -30.47
CA PRO A 39 -64.27 26.81 -31.49
C PRO A 39 -63.30 27.90 -31.03
N ALA A 40 -62.51 28.37 -31.98
CA ALA A 40 -61.46 29.38 -31.78
C ALA A 40 -62.03 30.70 -31.22
N PRO A 41 -61.36 31.34 -30.24
CA PRO A 41 -61.74 32.67 -29.81
C PRO A 41 -61.33 33.72 -30.87
N VAL A 42 -62.20 34.70 -31.04
CA VAL A 42 -62.04 35.88 -31.92
C VAL A 42 -60.98 36.78 -31.32
N ASP A 43 -60.05 37.24 -32.14
CA ASP A 43 -58.97 38.17 -31.78
C ASP A 43 -59.55 39.49 -31.26
N PRO A 44 -59.11 39.98 -30.08
CA PRO A 44 -59.32 41.34 -29.67
C PRO A 44 -58.33 42.30 -30.36
N ASP A 45 -58.80 43.51 -30.66
CA ASP A 45 -58.06 44.63 -31.24
C ASP A 45 -56.65 44.82 -30.59
N PRO A 46 -55.64 45.22 -31.39
CA PRO A 46 -54.28 45.44 -30.85
C PRO A 46 -54.25 46.64 -29.89
N ALA A 47 -53.78 46.38 -28.68
CA ALA A 47 -53.47 47.41 -27.69
C ALA A 47 -52.29 48.30 -28.18
N PRO A 48 -52.21 49.57 -27.73
CA PRO A 48 -51.15 50.48 -28.14
C PRO A 48 -49.80 49.97 -27.71
N VAL A 49 -48.84 50.01 -28.63
CA VAL A 49 -47.45 49.61 -28.45
C VAL A 49 -46.79 50.61 -27.49
N ASP A 50 -46.33 50.11 -26.33
CA ASP A 50 -45.44 50.85 -25.43
C ASP A 50 -44.09 51.08 -26.12
N PRO A 51 -43.44 52.24 -25.90
CA PRO A 51 -42.13 52.50 -26.49
C PRO A 51 -41.10 51.52 -25.91
N ASP A 52 -40.21 51.05 -26.83
CA ASP A 52 -39.10 50.15 -26.57
C ASP A 52 -38.36 50.51 -25.26
N PRO A 53 -38.13 49.53 -24.35
CA PRO A 53 -37.30 49.76 -23.18
C PRO A 53 -35.86 50.05 -23.64
N ALA A 54 -35.24 51.04 -23.01
CA ALA A 54 -33.85 51.37 -23.22
C ALA A 54 -32.92 50.14 -23.07
N PRO A 55 -31.81 50.04 -23.85
CA PRO A 55 -30.90 48.92 -23.74
C PRO A 55 -30.41 48.76 -22.30
N VAL A 56 -30.69 47.60 -21.71
CA VAL A 56 -30.18 47.21 -20.40
C VAL A 56 -28.69 46.87 -20.61
N ASP A 57 -27.80 47.53 -19.86
CA ASP A 57 -26.41 47.16 -19.82
C ASP A 57 -26.28 45.68 -19.46
N PRO A 58 -25.41 44.91 -20.16
CA PRO A 58 -25.24 43.49 -19.80
C PRO A 58 -24.74 43.41 -18.37
N ASP A 59 -25.42 42.58 -17.59
CA ASP A 59 -25.01 42.22 -16.23
C ASP A 59 -23.50 41.91 -16.19
N PRO A 60 -22.73 42.46 -15.25
CA PRO A 60 -21.35 42.13 -15.12
C PRO A 60 -21.15 40.63 -14.96
N ALA A 61 -20.27 40.04 -15.75
CA ALA A 61 -19.96 38.61 -15.69
C ALA A 61 -19.70 38.22 -14.21
N PRO A 62 -20.18 37.04 -13.77
CA PRO A 62 -19.95 36.59 -12.40
C PRO A 62 -18.46 36.60 -12.09
N VAL A 63 -18.09 37.35 -11.08
CA VAL A 63 -16.72 37.41 -10.56
C VAL A 63 -16.43 36.01 -10.02
N GLN A 64 -15.47 35.31 -10.64
CA GLN A 64 -14.99 34.05 -10.08
C GLN A 64 -14.39 34.37 -8.70
N PRO A 65 -14.75 33.63 -7.65
CA PRO A 65 -14.11 33.81 -6.35
C PRO A 65 -12.61 33.58 -6.49
N ASP A 66 -11.83 34.37 -5.79
CA ASP A 66 -10.38 34.16 -5.71
C ASP A 66 -10.09 32.72 -5.24
N PRO A 67 -9.07 32.07 -5.81
CA PRO A 67 -8.70 30.73 -5.37
C PRO A 67 -8.43 30.71 -3.86
N ALA A 68 -8.92 29.69 -3.18
CA ALA A 68 -8.68 29.52 -1.75
C ALA A 68 -7.15 29.47 -1.49
N PRO A 69 -6.67 29.99 -0.35
CA PRO A 69 -5.24 29.91 -0.03
C PRO A 69 -4.80 28.43 0.05
N PRO A 70 -3.54 28.12 -0.36
CA PRO A 70 -3.04 26.76 -0.38
C PRO A 70 -3.10 26.13 1.01
N THR A 71 -3.50 24.87 1.08
CA THR A 71 -3.48 24.06 2.31
C THR A 71 -2.06 23.63 2.68
N GLY A 72 -1.86 23.12 3.89
CA GLY A 72 -0.55 22.54 4.28
C GLY A 72 -0.13 21.41 3.34
N GLU A 73 -1.08 20.61 2.85
CA GLU A 73 -0.82 19.52 1.90
C GLU A 73 -0.42 20.05 0.51
N ASP A 74 -1.03 21.14 0.03
CA ASP A 74 -0.63 21.78 -1.23
C ASP A 74 0.81 22.31 -1.17
N LEU A 75 1.22 22.83 -0.01
CA LEU A 75 2.58 23.31 0.22
C LEU A 75 3.59 22.15 0.21
N LEU A 76 3.28 21.03 0.86
CA LEU A 76 4.11 19.83 0.82
C LEU A 76 4.23 19.27 -0.59
N LYS A 77 3.14 19.24 -1.35
CA LYS A 77 3.13 18.78 -2.74
C LYS A 77 3.99 19.69 -3.64
N ALA A 78 3.85 21.00 -3.51
CA ALA A 78 4.67 21.94 -4.24
C ALA A 78 6.17 21.76 -3.91
N ARG A 79 6.50 21.57 -2.62
CA ARG A 79 7.87 21.30 -2.19
C ARG A 79 8.43 19.98 -2.74
N ALA A 80 7.66 18.91 -2.72
CA ALA A 80 8.04 17.62 -3.29
C ALA A 80 8.31 17.75 -4.80
N GLN A 81 7.48 18.49 -5.53
CA GLN A 81 7.67 18.76 -6.96
C GLN A 81 8.94 19.58 -7.23
N GLU A 82 9.23 20.58 -6.39
CA GLU A 82 10.46 21.36 -6.48
C GLU A 82 11.71 20.49 -6.29
N ILE A 83 11.72 19.63 -5.27
CA ILE A 83 12.81 18.68 -5.00
C ILE A 83 12.97 17.75 -6.21
N MET A 84 11.87 17.13 -6.67
CA MET A 84 11.88 16.19 -7.79
C MET A 84 12.41 16.82 -9.10
N ALA A 85 12.08 18.08 -9.36
CA ALA A 85 12.57 18.80 -10.54
C ALA A 85 14.10 19.02 -10.56
N GLY A 86 14.74 18.96 -9.39
CA GLY A 86 16.20 19.03 -9.23
C GLY A 86 16.92 17.68 -9.31
N MET A 87 16.19 16.56 -9.42
CA MET A 87 16.76 15.21 -9.42
C MET A 87 17.14 14.73 -10.81
N THR A 88 18.24 13.97 -10.90
CA THR A 88 18.56 13.19 -12.11
C THR A 88 17.68 11.95 -12.22
N LEU A 89 17.68 11.30 -13.38
CA LEU A 89 16.94 10.06 -13.59
C LEU A 89 17.40 8.94 -12.63
N GLU A 90 18.72 8.81 -12.47
CA GLU A 90 19.36 7.83 -11.58
C GLU A 90 18.95 8.07 -10.11
N GLU A 91 18.91 9.33 -9.67
CA GLU A 91 18.46 9.69 -8.33
C GLU A 91 16.99 9.34 -8.11
N LYS A 92 16.13 9.59 -9.11
CA LYS A 92 14.72 9.19 -9.06
C LYS A 92 14.55 7.68 -8.97
N ILE A 93 15.30 6.91 -9.77
CA ILE A 93 15.30 5.45 -9.72
C ILE A 93 15.71 4.99 -8.31
N GLY A 94 16.83 5.51 -7.79
CA GLY A 94 17.33 5.15 -6.47
C GLY A 94 16.30 5.39 -5.35
N GLN A 95 15.49 6.47 -5.42
CA GLN A 95 14.46 6.73 -4.42
C GLN A 95 13.37 5.66 -4.37
N MET A 96 13.12 4.94 -5.45
CA MET A 96 12.14 3.85 -5.45
C MET A 96 12.63 2.57 -4.73
N PHE A 97 13.89 2.52 -4.29
CA PHE A 97 14.44 1.33 -3.64
C PHE A 97 14.54 1.48 -2.13
N PHE A 98 13.85 0.62 -1.40
CA PHE A 98 14.01 0.40 0.03
C PHE A 98 14.89 -0.85 0.20
N ALA A 99 16.19 -0.66 0.09
CA ALA A 99 17.13 -1.76 -0.01
C ALA A 99 17.41 -2.39 1.37
N ARG A 100 17.51 -3.72 1.43
CA ARG A 100 18.12 -4.37 2.60
C ARG A 100 19.53 -3.81 2.79
N ARG A 101 19.80 -3.24 3.97
CA ARG A 101 21.11 -2.62 4.23
C ARG A 101 22.24 -3.61 3.97
N PRO A 102 23.24 -3.31 3.12
CA PRO A 102 24.35 -4.19 2.84
C PRO A 102 25.15 -4.54 4.10
N ALA A 103 25.98 -5.61 4.04
CA ALA A 103 26.82 -6.00 5.18
C ALA A 103 28.06 -5.10 5.32
N SER A 104 28.47 -4.45 4.23
CA SER A 104 29.62 -3.52 4.13
C SER A 104 29.33 -2.45 3.10
N ASP A 105 30.15 -1.42 3.06
CA ASP A 105 30.16 -0.37 2.04
C ASP A 105 28.81 0.39 1.94
N THR A 106 28.12 0.54 3.09
CA THR A 106 26.76 1.07 3.12
C THR A 106 26.71 2.55 2.74
N ALA A 107 27.70 3.33 3.16
CA ALA A 107 27.80 4.74 2.81
C ALA A 107 28.17 4.90 1.33
N GLU A 108 29.12 4.13 0.82
CA GLU A 108 29.52 4.11 -0.59
C GLU A 108 28.34 3.73 -1.49
N LYS A 109 27.57 2.71 -1.11
CA LYS A 109 26.35 2.31 -1.86
C LYS A 109 25.26 3.40 -1.81
N MET A 110 25.11 4.09 -0.68
CA MET A 110 24.19 5.23 -0.60
C MET A 110 24.63 6.37 -1.52
N ALA A 111 25.94 6.70 -1.57
CA ALA A 111 26.49 7.71 -2.47
C ALA A 111 26.27 7.34 -3.95
N GLU A 112 26.48 6.07 -4.31
CA GLU A 112 26.40 5.59 -5.69
C GLU A 112 24.97 5.52 -6.20
N TYR A 113 24.03 4.94 -5.41
CA TYR A 113 22.69 4.62 -5.86
C TYR A 113 21.60 5.60 -5.38
N GLN A 114 21.90 6.49 -4.44
CA GLN A 114 20.95 7.48 -3.88
C GLN A 114 19.61 6.84 -3.44
N LEU A 115 19.71 5.72 -2.69
CA LEU A 115 18.58 4.88 -2.32
C LEU A 115 17.52 5.62 -1.49
N GLY A 116 16.25 5.26 -1.69
CA GLY A 116 15.12 5.79 -0.93
C GLY A 116 15.19 5.47 0.56
N GLY A 117 15.75 4.31 0.92
CA GLY A 117 15.97 3.90 2.29
C GLY A 117 16.71 2.59 2.45
N TYR A 118 17.11 2.32 3.69
CA TYR A 118 17.68 1.04 4.13
C TYR A 118 16.76 0.32 5.11
N LEU A 119 16.43 -0.94 4.83
CA LEU A 119 15.76 -1.86 5.75
C LEU A 119 16.81 -2.55 6.63
N LEU A 120 16.71 -2.31 7.94
CA LEU A 120 17.64 -2.81 8.94
C LEU A 120 17.22 -4.19 9.44
N PHE A 121 18.17 -5.11 9.48
CA PHE A 121 18.00 -6.45 10.01
C PHE A 121 18.76 -6.63 11.33
N LEU A 122 18.58 -7.76 11.99
CA LEU A 122 19.20 -8.02 13.29
C LEU A 122 20.71 -7.75 13.30
N ARG A 123 21.43 -8.08 12.22
CA ARG A 123 22.89 -7.86 12.10
C ARG A 123 23.27 -6.37 12.20
N ASP A 124 22.39 -5.48 11.77
CA ASP A 124 22.65 -4.03 11.77
C ASP A 124 22.60 -3.40 13.17
N PHE A 125 22.15 -4.18 14.15
CA PHE A 125 22.15 -3.84 15.57
C PHE A 125 23.30 -4.52 16.34
N GLN A 126 24.19 -5.25 15.64
CA GLN A 126 25.27 -6.04 16.23
C GLN A 126 26.64 -5.53 15.77
N THR A 127 27.64 -5.69 16.64
CA THR A 127 29.05 -5.50 16.28
C THR A 127 29.53 -6.69 15.46
N ALA A 128 30.64 -6.52 14.73
CA ALA A 128 31.28 -7.61 13.99
C ALA A 128 31.64 -8.82 14.86
N GLY A 129 31.85 -8.61 16.16
CA GLY A 129 32.11 -9.68 17.14
C GLY A 129 30.87 -10.34 17.74
N GLY A 130 29.66 -10.02 17.23
CA GLY A 130 28.39 -10.59 17.70
C GLY A 130 27.83 -9.96 18.98
N GLY A 131 28.45 -8.91 19.52
CA GLY A 131 27.90 -8.08 20.59
C GLY A 131 26.84 -7.10 20.08
N TRP A 132 26.23 -6.35 21.00
CA TRP A 132 25.22 -5.35 20.66
C TRP A 132 25.86 -3.96 20.48
N LEU A 133 25.41 -3.21 19.47
CA LEU A 133 25.80 -1.81 19.31
C LEU A 133 25.27 -0.97 20.46
N THR A 134 26.01 0.08 20.86
CA THR A 134 25.46 1.15 21.69
C THR A 134 24.60 2.09 20.85
N ALA A 135 23.82 2.93 21.50
CA ALA A 135 23.01 3.95 20.83
C ALA A 135 23.86 4.88 19.96
N GLU A 136 25.03 5.30 20.48
CA GLU A 136 25.97 6.18 19.78
C GLU A 136 26.58 5.48 18.55
N GLN A 137 26.91 4.19 18.66
CA GLN A 137 27.44 3.42 17.54
C GLN A 137 26.43 3.26 16.42
N LEU A 138 25.14 2.95 16.77
CA LEU A 138 24.08 2.89 15.79
C LEU A 138 23.86 4.26 15.14
N ALA A 139 23.73 5.33 15.92
CA ALA A 139 23.55 6.69 15.42
C ALA A 139 24.68 7.10 14.46
N ALA A 140 25.95 6.82 14.81
CA ALA A 140 27.08 7.13 13.95
C ALA A 140 27.06 6.33 12.63
N SER A 141 26.60 5.06 12.68
CA SER A 141 26.46 4.22 11.49
C SER A 141 25.39 4.73 10.55
N LEU A 142 24.21 5.10 11.06
CA LEU A 142 23.10 5.64 10.25
C LEU A 142 23.43 7.05 9.73
N GLU A 143 24.14 7.86 10.52
CA GLU A 143 24.60 9.18 10.07
C GLU A 143 25.63 9.08 8.95
N GLY A 144 26.52 8.07 8.98
CA GLY A 144 27.43 7.79 7.88
C GLY A 144 26.71 7.54 6.56
N ASP A 145 25.62 6.73 6.57
CA ASP A 145 24.81 6.48 5.39
C ASP A 145 24.06 7.76 4.95
N ARG A 146 23.51 8.52 5.91
CA ARG A 146 22.75 9.75 5.62
C ARG A 146 23.63 10.83 5.00
N ALA A 147 24.87 10.98 5.45
CA ALA A 147 25.78 12.01 4.98
C ALA A 147 26.13 11.89 3.50
N GLU A 148 26.04 10.67 2.93
CA GLU A 148 26.31 10.40 1.51
C GLU A 148 25.07 10.55 0.61
N ALA A 149 23.89 10.71 1.20
CA ALA A 149 22.65 10.85 0.45
C ALA A 149 22.35 12.33 0.14
N LYS A 150 22.00 12.65 -1.12
CA LYS A 150 21.49 13.99 -1.51
C LYS A 150 20.11 14.24 -0.93
N ILE A 151 19.28 13.20 -0.86
CA ILE A 151 17.95 13.21 -0.26
C ILE A 151 17.97 12.20 0.89
N ALA A 152 17.79 12.68 2.12
CA ALA A 152 17.90 11.86 3.30
C ALA A 152 17.08 10.55 3.18
N PRO A 153 17.70 9.38 3.46
CA PRO A 153 17.05 8.10 3.29
C PRO A 153 16.10 7.78 4.45
N PHE A 154 15.15 6.90 4.19
CA PHE A 154 14.47 6.19 5.26
C PHE A 154 15.40 5.17 5.92
N PHE A 155 15.24 4.99 7.23
CA PHE A 155 15.77 3.84 7.97
C PHE A 155 14.59 3.06 8.54
N GLY A 156 14.32 1.90 7.95
CA GLY A 156 13.20 1.05 8.30
C GLY A 156 13.59 -0.21 9.05
N VAL A 157 12.65 -0.79 9.76
CA VAL A 157 12.84 -2.06 10.46
C VAL A 157 11.54 -2.84 10.55
N ASP A 158 11.61 -4.17 10.52
CA ASP A 158 10.52 -5.05 10.93
C ASP A 158 10.52 -5.18 12.45
N GLU A 159 9.87 -4.26 13.14
CA GLU A 159 9.69 -4.32 14.60
C GLU A 159 8.21 -4.53 14.95
N GLU A 160 7.67 -5.67 14.49
CA GLU A 160 6.29 -6.08 14.80
C GLU A 160 6.12 -6.35 16.30
N GLY A 161 7.12 -6.96 16.88
CA GLY A 161 7.11 -7.62 18.18
C GLY A 161 7.00 -9.14 18.07
N GLY A 162 7.07 -9.84 19.18
CA GLY A 162 6.98 -11.30 19.20
C GLY A 162 8.08 -11.96 18.36
N THR A 163 7.71 -12.79 17.38
CA THR A 163 8.67 -13.53 16.54
C THR A 163 9.46 -12.64 15.59
N VAL A 164 8.88 -11.51 15.19
CA VAL A 164 9.50 -10.53 14.27
C VAL A 164 9.89 -9.28 15.03
N ALA A 165 11.07 -9.30 15.62
CA ALA A 165 11.71 -8.22 16.33
C ALA A 165 13.19 -8.16 15.98
N ARG A 166 13.73 -6.97 15.72
CA ARG A 166 15.12 -6.73 15.35
C ARG A 166 15.80 -5.78 16.31
N ALA A 167 15.32 -4.53 16.38
CA ALA A 167 15.87 -3.47 17.21
C ALA A 167 15.69 -3.75 18.71
N SER A 168 14.51 -4.20 19.14
CA SER A 168 14.22 -4.47 20.56
C SER A 168 14.99 -5.67 21.14
N ARG A 169 15.64 -6.46 20.29
CA ARG A 169 16.56 -7.51 20.76
C ARG A 169 17.88 -6.94 21.29
N ASN A 170 18.18 -5.69 20.97
CA ASN A 170 19.37 -5.00 21.48
C ASN A 170 19.05 -4.34 22.83
N PRO A 171 19.58 -4.86 23.96
CA PRO A 171 19.28 -4.34 25.29
C PRO A 171 19.89 -2.95 25.57
N ASN A 172 20.84 -2.48 24.74
CA ASN A 172 21.39 -1.15 24.83
C ASN A 172 20.44 -0.07 24.26
N LEU A 173 19.50 -0.49 23.41
CA LEU A 173 18.49 0.39 22.80
C LEU A 173 17.13 0.26 23.48
N PHE A 174 16.77 -0.95 23.87
CA PHE A 174 15.49 -1.28 24.51
C PHE A 174 15.72 -1.91 25.87
N SER A 175 15.60 -1.11 26.93
CA SER A 175 15.82 -1.57 28.33
C SER A 175 14.81 -2.63 28.78
N GLY A 176 13.62 -2.68 28.15
CA GLY A 176 12.58 -3.69 28.39
C GLY A 176 12.86 -5.05 27.72
N GLY A 177 13.92 -5.13 26.90
CA GLY A 177 14.22 -6.30 26.08
C GLY A 177 13.33 -6.41 24.85
N ARG A 178 13.24 -7.62 24.28
CA ARG A 178 12.47 -7.91 23.07
C ARG A 178 11.00 -7.51 23.22
N ALA A 179 10.48 -6.73 22.29
CA ALA A 179 9.08 -6.32 22.25
C ALA A 179 8.14 -7.55 22.18
N PRO A 180 7.09 -7.61 23.01
CA PRO A 180 6.11 -8.68 22.97
C PRO A 180 5.31 -8.66 21.66
N SER A 181 4.62 -9.76 21.32
CA SER A 181 3.72 -9.75 20.16
C SER A 181 2.49 -8.87 20.44
N PRO A 182 1.98 -8.13 19.45
CA PRO A 182 0.77 -7.32 19.62
C PRO A 182 -0.41 -8.13 20.14
N ARG A 183 -0.62 -9.35 19.64
CA ARG A 183 -1.65 -10.29 20.13
C ARG A 183 -1.51 -10.54 21.63
N SER A 184 -0.31 -10.90 22.11
CA SER A 184 -0.11 -11.19 23.52
C SER A 184 -0.33 -9.97 24.43
N VAL A 185 -0.04 -8.77 23.92
CA VAL A 185 -0.30 -7.52 24.66
C VAL A 185 -1.80 -7.25 24.73
N ALA A 186 -2.50 -7.39 23.61
CA ALA A 186 -3.95 -7.21 23.54
C ALA A 186 -4.71 -8.22 24.43
N GLU A 187 -4.31 -9.49 24.41
CA GLU A 187 -4.88 -10.54 25.25
C GLU A 187 -4.66 -10.29 26.76
N ALA A 188 -3.48 -9.78 27.14
CA ALA A 188 -3.12 -9.57 28.55
C ALA A 188 -3.70 -8.28 29.13
N GLY A 189 -3.78 -7.20 28.37
CA GLY A 189 -4.12 -5.87 28.89
C GLY A 189 -5.10 -5.08 28.02
N GLY A 190 -5.64 -5.68 26.98
CA GLY A 190 -6.60 -5.06 26.06
C GLY A 190 -5.96 -3.97 25.18
N GLU A 191 -6.84 -3.21 24.55
CA GLU A 191 -6.45 -2.16 23.59
C GLU A 191 -5.60 -1.05 24.21
N ALA A 192 -5.85 -0.68 25.47
CA ALA A 192 -5.08 0.35 26.15
C ALA A 192 -3.59 -0.05 26.34
N ALA A 193 -3.35 -1.31 26.73
CA ALA A 193 -1.98 -1.83 26.84
C ALA A 193 -1.29 -1.93 25.47
N LEU A 194 -2.03 -2.31 24.43
CA LEU A 194 -1.52 -2.32 23.06
C LEU A 194 -1.13 -0.92 22.59
N ALA A 195 -1.96 0.08 22.88
CA ALA A 195 -1.69 1.49 22.57
C ALA A 195 -0.39 1.98 23.25
N GLU A 196 -0.24 1.71 24.55
CA GLU A 196 0.96 2.10 25.34
C GLU A 196 2.22 1.42 24.80
N GLU A 197 2.17 0.11 24.54
CA GLU A 197 3.30 -0.65 23.97
C GLU A 197 3.68 -0.13 22.58
N THR A 198 2.68 0.08 21.72
CA THR A 198 2.87 0.61 20.37
C THR A 198 3.54 1.98 20.41
N PHE A 199 3.07 2.89 21.25
CA PHE A 199 3.68 4.20 21.46
C PHE A 199 5.12 4.11 21.96
N ALA A 200 5.36 3.34 23.03
CA ALA A 200 6.68 3.22 23.65
C ALA A 200 7.71 2.63 22.69
N LYS A 201 7.36 1.53 22.01
CA LYS A 201 8.21 0.86 21.01
C LYS A 201 8.60 1.81 19.87
N ASN A 202 7.63 2.45 19.25
CA ASN A 202 7.88 3.29 18.09
C ASN A 202 8.55 4.63 18.44
N SER A 203 8.27 5.20 19.60
CA SER A 203 9.03 6.34 20.13
C SER A 203 10.50 6.00 20.38
N THR A 204 10.78 4.77 20.85
CA THR A 204 12.16 4.28 21.03
C THR A 204 12.87 4.07 19.68
N LEU A 205 12.19 3.54 18.66
CA LEU A 205 12.76 3.44 17.30
C LEU A 205 13.19 4.82 16.78
N LEU A 206 12.28 5.80 16.85
CA LEU A 206 12.57 7.19 16.44
C LEU A 206 13.72 7.82 17.22
N LEU A 207 13.81 7.59 18.54
CA LEU A 207 14.91 8.07 19.36
C LEU A 207 16.27 7.58 18.86
N HIS A 208 16.32 6.40 18.25
CA HIS A 208 17.52 5.78 17.69
C HIS A 208 17.69 6.01 16.19
N GLY A 209 16.93 6.92 15.58
CA GLY A 209 17.07 7.32 14.17
C GLY A 209 16.37 6.41 13.16
N ILE A 210 15.57 5.44 13.64
CA ILE A 210 14.75 4.56 12.78
C ILE A 210 13.40 5.25 12.58
N ASN A 211 13.10 5.65 11.35
CA ASN A 211 11.96 6.51 11.04
C ASN A 211 10.81 5.80 10.30
N VAL A 212 10.96 4.50 9.96
CA VAL A 212 9.90 3.66 9.38
C VAL A 212 9.83 2.34 10.14
N ASN A 213 8.64 1.92 10.54
CA ASN A 213 8.39 0.58 11.05
C ASN A 213 7.49 -0.19 10.08
N PHE A 214 7.93 -1.35 9.61
CA PHE A 214 7.17 -2.26 8.77
C PHE A 214 6.14 -3.02 9.64
N ALA A 215 5.22 -2.25 10.19
CA ALA A 215 4.13 -2.65 11.09
C ALA A 215 3.02 -1.55 11.04
N PRO A 216 1.79 -1.88 11.45
CA PRO A 216 1.33 -3.16 12.00
C PRO A 216 1.05 -4.23 10.94
N VAL A 217 1.00 -5.49 11.42
CA VAL A 217 0.48 -6.61 10.62
C VAL A 217 -1.04 -6.53 10.61
N ALA A 218 -1.62 -6.36 9.43
CA ALA A 218 -3.05 -6.24 9.19
C ALA A 218 -3.72 -7.55 8.73
N ASP A 219 -2.94 -8.65 8.64
CA ASP A 219 -3.45 -9.96 8.26
C ASP A 219 -4.45 -10.50 9.29
N VAL A 220 -5.50 -11.13 8.79
CA VAL A 220 -6.50 -11.87 9.59
C VAL A 220 -6.12 -13.35 9.59
N ALA A 221 -5.67 -13.89 10.73
CA ALA A 221 -5.30 -15.29 10.87
C ALA A 221 -5.99 -15.88 12.11
N THR A 222 -6.92 -16.81 11.88
CA THR A 222 -7.77 -17.42 12.91
C THR A 222 -7.36 -18.85 13.28
N ASP A 223 -6.63 -19.54 12.38
CA ASP A 223 -6.11 -20.88 12.66
C ASP A 223 -4.77 -20.79 13.42
N PRO A 224 -4.66 -21.35 14.64
CA PRO A 224 -3.42 -21.37 15.40
C PRO A 224 -2.23 -22.05 14.69
N ALA A 225 -2.49 -22.87 13.68
CA ALA A 225 -1.46 -23.50 12.85
C ALA A 225 -1.02 -22.63 11.66
N ALA A 226 -1.74 -21.55 11.35
CA ALA A 226 -1.41 -20.66 10.24
C ALA A 226 -0.10 -19.90 10.49
N PHE A 227 0.64 -19.66 9.41
CA PHE A 227 1.92 -18.93 9.44
C PHE A 227 1.78 -17.54 10.09
N MET A 228 0.67 -16.84 9.82
CA MET A 228 0.44 -15.48 10.32
C MET A 228 -0.14 -15.41 11.74
N TYR A 229 -0.63 -16.51 12.31
CA TYR A 229 -1.37 -16.50 13.58
C TYR A 229 -0.63 -15.81 14.73
N GLN A 230 0.67 -16.08 14.89
CA GLN A 230 1.49 -15.49 15.96
C GLN A 230 1.84 -14.00 15.69
N ARG A 231 1.63 -13.52 14.48
CA ARG A 231 1.93 -12.15 14.03
C ARG A 231 0.67 -11.27 13.94
N ALA A 232 -0.47 -11.87 13.61
CA ALA A 232 -1.77 -11.19 13.58
C ALA A 232 -2.17 -10.70 14.98
N VAL A 233 -2.81 -9.53 15.05
CA VAL A 233 -3.11 -8.89 16.35
C VAL A 233 -4.45 -9.34 16.94
N GLY A 234 -5.51 -9.53 16.12
CA GLY A 234 -6.86 -9.88 16.55
C GLY A 234 -7.23 -11.34 16.32
N GLU A 235 -8.40 -11.74 16.85
CA GLU A 235 -8.98 -13.06 16.69
C GLU A 235 -10.08 -13.12 15.60
N SER A 236 -10.55 -11.94 15.14
CA SER A 236 -11.50 -11.78 14.02
C SER A 236 -11.08 -10.62 13.15
N ALA A 237 -11.69 -10.48 11.98
CA ALA A 237 -11.46 -9.38 11.06
C ALA A 237 -11.80 -8.01 11.68
N GLU A 238 -12.95 -7.92 12.36
CA GLU A 238 -13.41 -6.68 13.02
C GLU A 238 -12.52 -6.31 14.19
N GLU A 239 -12.08 -7.29 14.97
CA GLU A 239 -11.16 -7.03 16.07
C GLU A 239 -9.79 -6.61 15.55
N THR A 240 -9.26 -7.29 14.52
CA THR A 240 -8.00 -6.94 13.87
C THR A 240 -8.08 -5.52 13.32
N ALA A 241 -9.17 -5.14 12.65
CA ALA A 241 -9.37 -3.79 12.13
C ALA A 241 -9.31 -2.73 13.24
N ARG A 242 -10.03 -2.91 14.33
CA ARG A 242 -10.04 -1.99 15.48
C ARG A 242 -8.66 -1.88 16.14
N LEU A 243 -7.95 -2.99 16.30
CA LEU A 243 -6.63 -2.98 16.94
C LEU A 243 -5.57 -2.38 15.99
N VAL A 244 -5.64 -2.62 14.69
CA VAL A 244 -4.79 -1.98 13.68
C VAL A 244 -5.01 -0.47 13.65
N GLU A 245 -6.27 -0.01 13.67
CA GLU A 245 -6.61 1.42 13.78
C GLU A 245 -5.93 2.05 15.01
N THR A 246 -6.06 1.42 16.18
CA THR A 246 -5.42 1.87 17.42
C THR A 246 -3.90 1.94 17.28
N MET A 247 -3.27 0.90 16.74
CA MET A 247 -1.81 0.88 16.57
C MET A 247 -1.36 2.01 15.64
N VAL A 248 -2.00 2.19 14.47
CA VAL A 248 -1.66 3.27 13.53
C VAL A 248 -1.82 4.64 14.20
N ALA A 249 -2.95 4.88 14.87
CA ALA A 249 -3.20 6.16 15.55
C ALA A 249 -2.12 6.49 16.59
N TRP A 250 -1.62 5.51 17.34
CA TRP A 250 -0.58 5.72 18.34
C TRP A 250 0.83 5.84 17.74
N MET A 251 1.11 5.18 16.61
CA MET A 251 2.34 5.39 15.84
C MET A 251 2.44 6.82 15.29
N LYS A 252 1.31 7.45 14.97
CA LYS A 252 1.27 8.87 14.55
C LYS A 252 1.43 9.86 15.70
N GLN A 253 1.44 9.42 16.95
CA GLN A 253 1.57 10.26 18.15
C GLN A 253 2.87 10.04 18.91
N CYS A 254 3.85 9.36 18.33
CA CYS A 254 5.16 9.11 18.96
C CYS A 254 5.85 10.39 19.39
N ARG A 255 6.74 10.29 20.39
CA ARG A 255 7.47 11.43 20.91
C ARG A 255 8.95 11.13 21.05
N VAL A 256 9.78 12.10 20.67
CA VAL A 256 11.21 12.09 20.91
C VAL A 256 11.55 13.34 21.72
N ASN A 257 12.16 13.16 22.89
CA ASN A 257 12.48 14.25 23.83
C ASN A 257 11.27 15.17 24.16
N GLY A 258 10.07 14.58 24.21
CA GLY A 258 8.81 15.30 24.48
C GLY A 258 8.15 15.96 23.27
N GLU A 259 8.83 16.06 22.13
CA GLU A 259 8.29 16.58 20.87
C GLU A 259 7.53 15.52 20.10
N LEU A 260 6.39 15.91 19.53
CA LEU A 260 5.63 15.04 18.63
C LEU A 260 6.46 14.71 17.38
N ARG A 261 6.57 13.44 17.10
CA ARG A 261 7.22 12.90 15.88
C ARG A 261 6.38 11.76 15.35
N GLN A 262 6.26 11.66 14.05
CA GLN A 262 5.59 10.53 13.42
C GLN A 262 6.62 9.52 12.93
N ILE A 263 6.36 8.23 13.17
CA ILE A 263 7.08 7.16 12.50
C ILE A 263 6.31 6.77 11.24
N GLY A 264 7.02 6.40 10.19
CA GLY A 264 6.40 5.85 8.98
C GLY A 264 5.74 4.51 9.28
N VAL A 265 4.49 4.37 8.89
CA VAL A 265 3.63 3.21 9.15
C VAL A 265 3.43 2.43 7.89
N VAL A 266 3.79 1.14 7.90
CA VAL A 266 3.62 0.23 6.76
C VAL A 266 2.66 -0.89 7.14
N LEU A 267 1.43 -0.86 6.61
CA LEU A 267 0.47 -1.97 6.76
C LEU A 267 0.92 -3.15 5.90
N LYS A 268 0.79 -4.37 6.43
CA LYS A 268 1.19 -5.58 5.72
C LYS A 268 0.38 -6.79 6.15
N HIS A 269 0.22 -7.75 5.25
CA HIS A 269 0.70 -7.92 3.88
C HIS A 269 -0.50 -7.98 2.93
N PHE A 270 -0.74 -6.92 2.20
CA PHE A 270 -1.90 -6.83 1.29
C PHE A 270 -1.80 -7.88 0.16
N PRO A 271 -2.90 -8.51 -0.26
CA PRO A 271 -4.30 -8.29 0.13
C PRO A 271 -4.74 -9.08 1.39
N GLY A 272 -3.86 -9.75 2.08
CA GLY A 272 -4.08 -10.55 3.27
C GLY A 272 -3.69 -12.02 3.08
N TYR A 273 -2.89 -12.56 4.00
CA TYR A 273 -2.49 -13.97 3.97
C TYR A 273 -3.62 -14.91 4.42
N GLY A 274 -4.56 -14.43 5.24
CA GLY A 274 -5.51 -15.31 5.88
C GLY A 274 -4.81 -16.44 6.63
N ASN A 275 -5.27 -17.67 6.41
CA ASN A 275 -4.66 -18.88 6.97
C ASN A 275 -3.68 -19.57 5.98
N CYS A 276 -3.19 -18.87 4.95
CA CYS A 276 -2.27 -19.42 3.96
C CYS A 276 -0.86 -19.64 4.50
N GLY A 277 -0.02 -20.31 3.69
CA GLY A 277 1.35 -20.68 4.02
C GLY A 277 2.36 -19.52 3.88
N ASP A 278 3.64 -19.85 4.05
CA ASP A 278 4.77 -18.93 4.07
C ASP A 278 5.39 -18.76 2.66
N THR A 279 5.30 -17.56 2.08
CA THR A 279 5.86 -17.21 0.77
C THR A 279 7.39 -17.14 0.74
N HIS A 280 8.09 -17.18 1.89
CA HIS A 280 9.53 -17.32 1.93
C HIS A 280 10.00 -18.69 1.42
N THR A 281 9.16 -19.71 1.49
CA THR A 281 9.49 -21.10 1.13
C THR A 281 9.12 -21.48 -0.30
N GLY A 282 8.35 -20.64 -1.00
CA GLY A 282 7.90 -20.87 -2.38
C GLY A 282 6.62 -20.16 -2.74
N ALA A 283 6.11 -20.40 -3.94
CA ALA A 283 4.84 -19.83 -4.39
C ALA A 283 3.67 -20.40 -3.57
N ILE A 284 2.82 -19.51 -3.08
CA ILE A 284 1.59 -19.81 -2.34
C ILE A 284 0.40 -19.29 -3.14
N THR A 285 -0.59 -20.16 -3.32
CA THR A 285 -1.84 -19.81 -4.00
C THR A 285 -2.96 -19.72 -2.97
N ASP A 286 -3.76 -18.69 -3.08
CA ASP A 286 -4.96 -18.45 -2.27
C ASP A 286 -6.19 -18.49 -3.20
N ASP A 287 -7.03 -19.50 -3.00
CA ASP A 287 -8.22 -19.76 -3.82
C ASP A 287 -9.52 -19.25 -3.14
N ARG A 288 -9.41 -18.43 -2.09
CA ARG A 288 -10.58 -17.84 -1.42
C ARG A 288 -11.38 -16.97 -2.40
N PRO A 289 -12.72 -16.92 -2.29
CA PRO A 289 -13.53 -16.05 -3.12
C PRO A 289 -13.32 -14.57 -2.76
N TYR A 290 -13.52 -13.66 -3.71
CA TYR A 290 -13.31 -12.23 -3.55
C TYR A 290 -14.12 -11.63 -2.38
N GLU A 291 -15.37 -12.07 -2.24
CA GLU A 291 -16.28 -11.64 -1.17
C GLU A 291 -15.73 -11.89 0.23
N GLN A 292 -14.88 -12.91 0.40
CA GLN A 292 -14.23 -13.15 1.68
C GLN A 292 -13.15 -12.10 1.99
N PHE A 293 -12.40 -11.66 1.00
CA PHE A 293 -11.45 -10.55 1.17
C PHE A 293 -12.17 -9.25 1.53
N GLU A 294 -13.30 -8.93 0.86
CA GLU A 294 -14.10 -7.75 1.18
C GLU A 294 -14.66 -7.78 2.62
N GLN A 295 -15.09 -8.94 3.08
CA GLN A 295 -15.72 -9.11 4.39
C GLN A 295 -14.73 -9.30 5.54
N GLU A 296 -13.51 -9.72 5.27
CA GLU A 296 -12.52 -10.07 6.29
C GLU A 296 -11.20 -9.29 6.09
N ASP A 297 -10.39 -9.64 5.08
CA ASP A 297 -9.00 -9.18 4.96
C ASP A 297 -8.89 -7.67 4.69
N PHE A 298 -9.82 -7.08 3.92
CA PHE A 298 -9.78 -5.63 3.62
C PHE A 298 -10.17 -4.75 4.79
N LEU A 299 -10.89 -5.26 5.78
CA LEU A 299 -11.34 -4.45 6.93
C LEU A 299 -10.16 -3.87 7.73
N PRO A 300 -9.12 -4.63 8.12
CA PRO A 300 -7.97 -4.07 8.83
C PRO A 300 -7.15 -3.08 7.98
N PHE A 301 -7.02 -3.33 6.65
CA PHE A 301 -6.34 -2.38 5.76
C PHE A 301 -7.10 -1.07 5.64
N ALA A 302 -8.42 -1.13 5.43
CA ALA A 302 -9.26 0.06 5.36
C ALA A 302 -9.21 0.88 6.67
N ALA A 303 -9.26 0.21 7.83
CA ALA A 303 -9.14 0.85 9.14
C ALA A 303 -7.78 1.51 9.33
N GLY A 304 -6.68 0.83 8.99
CA GLY A 304 -5.33 1.38 9.08
C GLY A 304 -5.08 2.54 8.11
N ILE A 305 -5.62 2.46 6.88
CA ILE A 305 -5.58 3.56 5.89
C ILE A 305 -6.31 4.78 6.43
N ALA A 306 -7.53 4.60 6.95
CA ALA A 306 -8.33 5.67 7.54
C ALA A 306 -7.65 6.31 8.77
N ALA A 307 -6.90 5.53 9.55
CA ALA A 307 -6.10 6.00 10.68
C ALA A 307 -4.80 6.73 10.27
N GLY A 308 -4.45 6.74 8.98
CA GLY A 308 -3.32 7.50 8.43
C GLY A 308 -2.05 6.68 8.21
N ALA A 309 -2.15 5.41 7.84
CA ALA A 309 -0.99 4.64 7.39
C ALA A 309 -0.34 5.29 6.16
N ASP A 310 0.99 5.28 6.11
CA ASP A 310 1.75 5.96 5.06
C ASP A 310 2.01 5.05 3.86
N ALA A 311 2.19 3.76 4.13
CA ALA A 311 2.49 2.77 3.11
C ALA A 311 1.71 1.46 3.33
N VAL A 312 1.52 0.73 2.24
CA VAL A 312 0.99 -0.64 2.23
C VAL A 312 1.98 -1.54 1.50
N LEU A 313 2.41 -2.60 2.17
CA LEU A 313 3.28 -3.62 1.60
C LEU A 313 2.43 -4.75 1.02
N VAL A 314 2.67 -5.04 -0.27
CA VAL A 314 1.97 -6.08 -1.03
C VAL A 314 2.77 -7.38 -0.99
N SER A 315 2.11 -8.46 -0.64
CA SER A 315 2.69 -9.80 -0.51
C SER A 315 2.97 -10.48 -1.86
N HIS A 316 3.60 -11.66 -1.81
CA HIS A 316 3.92 -12.44 -3.01
C HIS A 316 3.04 -13.69 -3.17
N ASN A 317 1.92 -13.80 -2.46
CA ASN A 317 0.96 -14.87 -2.71
C ASN A 317 0.16 -14.59 -4.00
N THR A 318 -0.19 -15.65 -4.74
CA THR A 318 -1.09 -15.57 -5.89
C THR A 318 -2.52 -15.72 -5.39
N VAL A 319 -3.35 -14.70 -5.56
CA VAL A 319 -4.76 -14.68 -5.14
C VAL A 319 -5.63 -14.87 -6.37
N THR A 320 -6.13 -16.10 -6.58
CA THR A 320 -6.75 -16.51 -7.86
C THR A 320 -8.01 -15.73 -8.23
N CYS A 321 -8.76 -15.23 -7.26
CA CYS A 321 -9.96 -14.42 -7.51
C CYS A 321 -9.64 -12.97 -7.93
N MET A 322 -8.39 -12.51 -7.76
CA MET A 322 -7.92 -11.19 -8.20
C MET A 322 -7.04 -11.32 -9.44
N ASP A 323 -6.01 -12.18 -9.37
CA ASP A 323 -5.11 -12.46 -10.48
C ASP A 323 -4.61 -13.92 -10.37
N PRO A 324 -5.04 -14.81 -11.27
CA PRO A 324 -4.65 -16.21 -11.20
C PRO A 324 -3.23 -16.48 -11.73
N ASP A 325 -2.63 -15.53 -12.43
CA ASP A 325 -1.38 -15.72 -13.18
C ASP A 325 -0.18 -15.08 -12.48
N LEU A 326 -0.38 -13.99 -11.72
CA LEU A 326 0.68 -13.22 -11.11
C LEU A 326 0.58 -13.20 -9.58
N PRO A 327 1.72 -13.17 -8.87
CA PRO A 327 1.71 -12.87 -7.44
C PRO A 327 1.20 -11.44 -7.19
N ALA A 328 0.56 -11.22 -6.06
CA ALA A 328 -0.11 -9.97 -5.72
C ALA A 328 0.79 -8.73 -5.93
N SER A 329 2.08 -8.80 -5.55
CA SER A 329 3.05 -7.71 -5.74
C SER A 329 3.37 -7.37 -7.20
N LEU A 330 3.07 -8.27 -8.14
CA LEU A 330 3.28 -8.08 -9.57
C LEU A 330 1.97 -7.93 -10.36
N SER A 331 0.82 -7.94 -9.67
CA SER A 331 -0.51 -7.89 -10.29
C SER A 331 -1.04 -6.46 -10.37
N PRO A 332 -1.28 -5.91 -11.58
CA PRO A 332 -1.94 -4.62 -11.73
C PRO A 332 -3.35 -4.57 -11.10
N GLU A 333 -4.07 -5.69 -11.10
CA GLU A 333 -5.41 -5.76 -10.54
C GLU A 333 -5.40 -5.61 -9.01
N VAL A 334 -4.47 -6.25 -8.31
CA VAL A 334 -4.31 -6.09 -6.85
C VAL A 334 -4.00 -4.63 -6.50
N HIS A 335 -3.16 -3.96 -7.29
CA HIS A 335 -2.85 -2.54 -7.10
C HIS A 335 -4.05 -1.63 -7.40
N ARG A 336 -4.85 -1.96 -8.43
CA ARG A 336 -6.10 -1.24 -8.72
C ARG A 336 -7.08 -1.34 -7.56
N ILE A 337 -7.26 -2.54 -7.00
CA ILE A 337 -8.13 -2.75 -5.83
C ILE A 337 -7.68 -1.84 -4.66
N LEU A 338 -6.38 -1.85 -4.35
CA LEU A 338 -5.85 -1.03 -3.26
C LEU A 338 -6.01 0.47 -3.53
N ARG A 339 -5.77 0.93 -4.77
CA ARG A 339 -5.91 2.34 -5.15
C ARG A 339 -7.35 2.81 -5.24
N GLU A 340 -8.19 2.04 -5.96
CA GLU A 340 -9.52 2.50 -6.35
C GLU A 340 -10.62 2.06 -5.38
N GLU A 341 -10.56 0.82 -4.87
CA GLU A 341 -11.61 0.31 -3.99
C GLU A 341 -11.35 0.67 -2.52
N LEU A 342 -10.10 0.54 -2.04
CA LEU A 342 -9.73 0.97 -0.69
C LEU A 342 -9.34 2.45 -0.61
N GLY A 343 -9.19 3.15 -1.74
CA GLY A 343 -8.90 4.59 -1.80
C GLY A 343 -7.53 4.97 -1.26
N PHE A 344 -6.52 4.12 -1.39
CA PHE A 344 -5.20 4.36 -0.82
C PHE A 344 -4.31 5.20 -1.73
N ASP A 345 -3.97 6.43 -1.31
CA ASP A 345 -3.11 7.36 -2.06
C ASP A 345 -1.64 7.37 -1.59
N GLY A 346 -1.30 6.64 -0.52
CA GLY A 346 0.05 6.54 0.02
C GLY A 346 0.99 5.69 -0.84
N VAL A 347 2.15 5.34 -0.27
CA VAL A 347 3.17 4.54 -0.96
C VAL A 347 2.78 3.05 -0.97
N ILE A 348 2.68 2.45 -2.15
CA ILE A 348 2.57 0.99 -2.28
C ILE A 348 3.97 0.43 -2.46
N MET A 349 4.31 -0.61 -1.68
CA MET A 349 5.63 -1.24 -1.76
C MET A 349 5.52 -2.76 -1.83
N THR A 350 6.53 -3.39 -2.44
CA THR A 350 6.62 -4.85 -2.47
C THR A 350 7.12 -5.41 -1.14
N ASP A 351 6.85 -6.68 -0.85
CA ASP A 351 7.74 -7.46 0.02
C ASP A 351 9.09 -7.71 -0.68
N ASP A 352 10.08 -8.35 -0.01
CA ASP A 352 11.43 -8.51 -0.58
C ASP A 352 11.37 -9.31 -1.90
N LEU A 353 11.70 -8.66 -3.01
CA LEU A 353 11.71 -9.26 -4.35
C LEU A 353 12.71 -10.43 -4.49
N ALA A 354 13.63 -10.62 -3.55
CA ALA A 354 14.51 -11.77 -3.51
C ALA A 354 13.83 -13.03 -2.91
N MET A 355 12.57 -12.96 -2.48
CA MET A 355 11.84 -14.10 -1.92
C MET A 355 11.55 -15.17 -2.97
N GLY A 356 11.56 -16.45 -2.53
CA GLY A 356 11.38 -17.59 -3.42
C GLY A 356 10.09 -17.61 -4.24
N ALA A 357 9.02 -16.98 -3.73
CA ALA A 357 7.75 -16.85 -4.45
C ALA A 357 7.89 -16.00 -5.73
N VAL A 358 8.66 -14.91 -5.68
CA VAL A 358 8.90 -14.04 -6.85
C VAL A 358 9.85 -14.68 -7.84
N THR A 359 10.95 -15.27 -7.35
CA THR A 359 11.97 -15.90 -8.21
C THR A 359 11.42 -17.06 -9.05
N ALA A 360 10.29 -17.65 -8.65
CA ALA A 360 9.59 -18.67 -9.45
C ALA A 360 8.90 -18.08 -10.70
N TYR A 361 8.53 -16.81 -10.68
CA TYR A 361 7.92 -16.07 -11.80
C TYR A 361 8.93 -15.23 -12.57
N ASP A 362 10.03 -14.86 -11.95
CA ASP A 362 11.07 -14.00 -12.53
C ASP A 362 12.12 -14.81 -13.27
N VAL A 363 11.71 -15.43 -14.37
CA VAL A 363 12.62 -16.23 -15.23
C VAL A 363 13.62 -15.34 -15.99
N SER A 364 13.30 -14.05 -16.17
CA SER A 364 14.10 -13.08 -16.94
C SER A 364 14.92 -12.12 -16.06
N GLY A 365 14.69 -12.10 -14.74
CA GLY A 365 15.30 -11.14 -13.83
C GLY A 365 14.65 -9.76 -13.87
N GLU A 366 13.40 -9.66 -14.32
CA GLU A 366 12.68 -8.39 -14.54
C GLU A 366 11.70 -8.04 -13.41
N ALA A 367 11.77 -8.71 -12.26
CA ALA A 367 10.80 -8.53 -11.15
C ALA A 367 10.61 -7.07 -10.75
N ALA A 368 11.68 -6.27 -10.71
CA ALA A 368 11.59 -4.85 -10.37
C ALA A 368 10.79 -4.07 -11.41
N VAL A 369 11.00 -4.33 -12.70
CA VAL A 369 10.28 -3.68 -13.80
C VAL A 369 8.79 -4.05 -13.76
N LEU A 370 8.48 -5.34 -13.58
CA LEU A 370 7.11 -5.82 -13.45
C LEU A 370 6.40 -5.24 -12.23
N ALA A 371 7.09 -5.16 -11.09
CA ALA A 371 6.52 -4.58 -9.87
C ALA A 371 6.18 -3.08 -10.03
N ILE A 372 7.06 -2.30 -10.68
CA ILE A 372 6.80 -0.89 -10.98
C ILE A 372 5.63 -0.76 -11.95
N ALA A 373 5.62 -1.57 -13.01
CA ALA A 373 4.53 -1.57 -14.00
C ALA A 373 3.18 -1.96 -13.37
N ALA A 374 3.18 -2.88 -12.39
CA ALA A 374 1.99 -3.27 -11.64
C ALA A 374 1.41 -2.14 -10.78
N GLY A 375 2.23 -1.20 -10.32
CA GLY A 375 1.75 -0.07 -9.51
C GLY A 375 2.50 0.17 -8.20
N ASN A 376 3.56 -0.59 -7.89
CA ASN A 376 4.38 -0.32 -6.71
C ASN A 376 5.15 0.98 -6.87
N ASP A 377 5.23 1.76 -5.80
CA ASP A 377 6.01 3.00 -5.72
C ASP A 377 7.41 2.76 -5.14
N MET A 378 7.55 1.82 -4.21
CA MET A 378 8.83 1.40 -3.64
C MET A 378 9.03 -0.11 -3.74
N LEU A 379 10.27 -0.51 -3.93
CA LEU A 379 10.69 -1.91 -4.02
C LEU A 379 11.54 -2.27 -2.81
N VAL A 380 11.07 -3.22 -2.01
CA VAL A 380 11.90 -3.84 -0.98
C VAL A 380 12.73 -4.93 -1.64
N THR A 381 14.05 -4.86 -1.50
CA THR A 381 14.91 -5.85 -2.15
C THR A 381 16.28 -5.99 -1.51
N THR A 382 16.83 -7.18 -1.64
CA THR A 382 18.24 -7.49 -1.31
C THR A 382 19.17 -7.24 -2.51
N ASP A 383 18.70 -7.45 -3.74
CA ASP A 383 19.49 -7.28 -4.99
C ASP A 383 19.14 -5.97 -5.71
N PHE A 384 19.34 -4.84 -5.02
CA PHE A 384 19.02 -3.53 -5.59
C PHE A 384 19.95 -3.12 -6.75
N GLU A 385 21.24 -3.54 -6.74
CA GLU A 385 22.21 -3.13 -7.75
C GLU A 385 21.82 -3.63 -9.15
N GLY A 386 21.50 -4.94 -9.25
CA GLY A 386 21.03 -5.54 -10.50
C GLY A 386 19.68 -4.95 -10.94
N GLN A 387 18.76 -4.77 -10.01
CA GLN A 387 17.42 -4.30 -10.31
C GLN A 387 17.37 -2.81 -10.70
N ILE A 388 18.19 -1.93 -10.12
CA ILE A 388 18.33 -0.54 -10.54
C ILE A 388 18.78 -0.47 -12.01
N ALA A 389 19.76 -1.29 -12.40
CA ALA A 389 20.22 -1.35 -13.78
C ALA A 389 19.11 -1.80 -14.75
N GLN A 390 18.28 -2.76 -14.35
CA GLN A 390 17.13 -3.22 -15.16
C GLN A 390 16.05 -2.12 -15.31
N VAL A 391 15.74 -1.40 -14.23
CA VAL A 391 14.79 -0.28 -14.29
C VAL A 391 15.31 0.84 -15.20
N ALA A 392 16.61 1.15 -15.15
CA ALA A 392 17.22 2.13 -16.04
C ALA A 392 17.08 1.72 -17.52
N LEU A 393 17.36 0.45 -17.85
CA LEU A 393 17.17 -0.08 -19.20
C LEU A 393 15.72 -0.05 -19.66
N ALA A 394 14.77 -0.38 -18.77
CA ALA A 394 13.35 -0.36 -19.07
C ALA A 394 12.80 1.05 -19.33
N LEU A 395 13.41 2.07 -18.73
CA LEU A 395 13.12 3.47 -19.02
C LEU A 395 13.74 3.91 -20.36
N GLU A 396 14.95 3.44 -20.67
CA GLU A 396 15.63 3.74 -21.93
C GLU A 396 14.90 3.13 -23.15
N ASP A 397 14.40 1.91 -23.03
CA ASP A 397 13.68 1.23 -24.13
C ASP A 397 12.18 1.55 -24.18
N GLY A 398 11.65 2.29 -23.19
CA GLY A 398 10.25 2.69 -23.11
C GLY A 398 9.28 1.66 -22.54
N THR A 399 9.77 0.55 -22.00
CA THR A 399 8.97 -0.45 -21.24
C THR A 399 8.36 0.19 -19.98
N LEU A 400 9.12 1.06 -19.29
CA LEU A 400 8.64 1.95 -18.24
C LEU A 400 8.66 3.40 -18.75
N THR A 401 7.76 4.23 -18.21
CA THR A 401 7.71 5.66 -18.55
C THR A 401 8.27 6.52 -17.41
N GLU A 402 8.91 7.64 -17.75
CA GLU A 402 9.33 8.62 -16.75
C GLU A 402 8.12 9.15 -15.95
N GLN A 403 6.95 9.27 -16.57
CA GLN A 403 5.73 9.67 -15.86
C GLN A 403 5.41 8.71 -14.71
N ARG A 404 5.47 7.38 -14.95
CA ARG A 404 5.22 6.38 -13.91
C ARG A 404 6.24 6.46 -12.78
N LEU A 405 7.51 6.71 -13.14
CA LEU A 405 8.58 6.95 -12.18
C LEU A 405 8.30 8.21 -11.33
N ASP A 406 7.96 9.33 -11.97
CA ASP A 406 7.70 10.61 -11.31
C ASP A 406 6.50 10.53 -10.36
N GLU A 407 5.44 9.80 -10.71
CA GLU A 407 4.30 9.54 -9.83
C GLU A 407 4.72 8.83 -8.54
N SER A 408 5.60 7.85 -8.63
CA SER A 408 6.13 7.14 -7.47
C SER A 408 7.05 8.02 -6.62
N VAL A 409 7.99 8.70 -7.26
CA VAL A 409 8.95 9.57 -6.58
C VAL A 409 8.21 10.70 -5.84
N LEU A 410 7.16 11.25 -6.43
CA LEU A 410 6.35 12.27 -5.78
C LEU A 410 5.72 11.75 -4.47
N ARG A 411 5.13 10.54 -4.47
CA ARG A 411 4.56 9.93 -3.25
C ARG A 411 5.64 9.70 -2.18
N ILE A 412 6.81 9.21 -2.59
CA ILE A 412 7.94 8.96 -1.69
C ILE A 412 8.45 10.26 -1.05
N LEU A 413 8.62 11.31 -1.83
CA LEU A 413 9.06 12.62 -1.33
C LEU A 413 8.01 13.25 -0.40
N LEU A 414 6.72 13.14 -0.73
CA LEU A 414 5.63 13.57 0.16
C LEU A 414 5.67 12.82 1.49
N TRP A 415 5.90 11.52 1.49
CA TRP A 415 6.05 10.74 2.71
C TRP A 415 7.25 11.22 3.54
N LYS A 416 8.42 11.42 2.90
CA LYS A 416 9.61 11.96 3.57
C LYS A 416 9.36 13.34 4.19
N LEU A 417 8.68 14.24 3.48
CA LEU A 417 8.32 15.57 3.97
C LEU A 417 7.34 15.50 5.17
N ARG A 418 6.29 14.68 5.08
CA ARG A 418 5.32 14.49 6.18
C ARG A 418 5.96 13.96 7.45
N LEU A 419 6.98 13.11 7.34
CA LEU A 419 7.73 12.58 8.48
C LEU A 419 8.84 13.53 8.96
N GLY A 420 9.13 14.61 8.23
CA GLY A 420 10.26 15.51 8.51
C GLY A 420 11.62 14.83 8.33
N VAL A 421 11.71 13.84 7.44
CA VAL A 421 12.98 13.23 7.00
C VAL A 421 13.75 14.17 6.11
N ILE A 422 13.03 14.94 5.31
CA ILE A 422 13.51 16.05 4.47
C ILE A 422 12.67 17.31 4.74
N GLU A 423 13.19 18.50 4.32
CA GLU A 423 12.55 19.81 4.48
C GLU A 423 12.11 20.44 3.14
#